data_f84370e9714bf9093fc74b64022ec12e
#
_entry.id   f84370e9714bf9093fc74b64022ec12e
#
_cell.length_a   1.000
_cell.length_b   1.000
_cell.length_c   1.000
_cell.angle_alpha   90.00
_cell.angle_beta   90.00
_cell.angle_gamma   90.00
#
_symmetry.space_group_name_H-M   'P 1'
#
loop_
_entity.id
_entity.type
_entity.pdbx_description
1 polymer ?
#
loop_
_entity_poly.entity_id
_entity_poly.type
_entity_poly.pdbx_seq_one_letter_code
_entity_poly.pdbx_strand_id
1 'polypeptide(L)'
;MEIQQFRYFLAAARYENLTKAAEDLHIAQPALSQSIKRLETELGVSLFDRKNHRIELNEQGKLLKKRLIPILESIDNLKDELWESVYSSERTIYLNFLSASNLITNSIISYRALKPDVQ
;
A
#
# COMPACT_ATOMS: atom_id res chain seq x y z
N MET A 1 -7.72 -14.95 1.79
CA MET A 1 -6.78 -13.86 2.19
C MET A 1 -7.21 -12.56 1.54
N GLU A 2 -7.20 -11.50 2.30
CA GLU A 2 -7.56 -10.17 1.84
C GLU A 2 -6.37 -9.23 1.97
N ILE A 3 -6.34 -8.23 1.10
CA ILE A 3 -5.29 -7.20 1.13
C ILE A 3 -5.24 -6.51 2.50
N GLN A 4 -6.38 -6.27 3.11
CA GLN A 4 -6.48 -5.64 4.42
C GLN A 4 -5.76 -6.44 5.51
N GLN A 5 -5.81 -7.76 5.47
CA GLN A 5 -5.08 -8.61 6.41
C GLN A 5 -3.57 -8.40 6.31
N PHE A 6 -3.06 -8.25 5.09
CA PHE A 6 -1.64 -7.96 4.87
C PHE A 6 -1.25 -6.57 5.39
N ARG A 7 -2.12 -5.59 5.21
CA ARG A 7 -1.86 -4.25 5.76
C ARG A 7 -1.86 -4.26 7.27
N TYR A 8 -2.76 -5.01 7.89
CA TYR A 8 -2.80 -5.18 9.34
C TYR A 8 -1.56 -5.90 9.84
N PHE A 9 -1.10 -6.91 9.12
CA PHE A 9 0.15 -7.59 9.43
C PHE A 9 1.33 -6.62 9.43
N LEU A 10 1.45 -5.78 8.41
CA LEU A 10 2.54 -4.81 8.32
C LEU A 10 2.49 -3.79 9.46
N ALA A 11 1.31 -3.34 9.85
CA ALA A 11 1.16 -2.43 10.99
C ALA A 11 1.62 -3.10 12.29
N ALA A 12 1.21 -4.34 12.52
CA ALA A 12 1.63 -5.11 13.68
C ALA A 12 3.15 -5.31 13.69
N ALA A 13 3.73 -5.59 12.54
CA ALA A 13 5.18 -5.75 12.39
C ALA A 13 5.94 -4.46 12.67
N ARG A 14 5.38 -3.33 12.26
CA ARG A 14 5.98 -2.00 12.45
C ARG A 14 6.06 -1.61 13.91
N TYR A 15 4.98 -1.81 14.64
CA TYR A 15 4.89 -1.36 16.04
C TYR A 15 5.42 -2.40 17.03
N GLU A 16 5.47 -3.65 16.63
CA GLU A 16 5.77 -4.78 17.52
C GLU A 16 4.92 -4.77 18.80
N ASN A 17 3.72 -4.20 18.68
CA ASN A 17 2.78 -4.03 19.77
C ASN A 17 1.37 -3.97 19.16
N LEU A 18 0.54 -4.96 19.49
CA LEU A 18 -0.80 -5.05 18.91
C LEU A 18 -1.70 -3.88 19.32
N THR A 19 -1.56 -3.40 20.55
CA THR A 19 -2.36 -2.27 21.02
C THR A 19 -2.05 -1.00 20.24
N LYS A 20 -0.78 -0.68 20.08
CA LYS A 20 -0.36 0.51 19.32
C LYS A 20 -0.74 0.40 17.84
N ALA A 21 -0.55 -0.77 17.26
CA ALA A 21 -0.93 -1.00 15.86
C ALA A 21 -2.44 -0.83 15.68
N ALA A 22 -3.23 -1.38 16.58
CA ALA A 22 -4.70 -1.25 16.53
C ALA A 22 -5.14 0.22 16.67
N GLU A 23 -4.50 0.97 17.55
CA GLU A 23 -4.77 2.41 17.70
C GLU A 23 -4.49 3.16 16.41
N ASP A 24 -3.35 2.89 15.77
CA ASP A 24 -3.01 3.53 14.51
C ASP A 24 -3.99 3.17 13.39
N LEU A 25 -4.46 1.94 13.39
CA LEU A 25 -5.43 1.46 12.39
C LEU A 25 -6.87 1.84 12.72
N HIS A 26 -7.13 2.44 13.88
CA HIS A 26 -8.47 2.81 14.36
C HIS A 26 -9.41 1.59 14.46
N ILE A 27 -8.88 0.48 14.96
CA ILE A 27 -9.65 -0.75 15.20
C ILE A 27 -9.42 -1.26 16.62
N ALA A 28 -10.30 -2.15 17.06
CA ALA A 28 -10.12 -2.81 18.36
C ALA A 28 -8.96 -3.81 18.29
N GLN A 29 -8.17 -3.89 19.36
CA GLN A 29 -7.04 -4.81 19.42
C GLN A 29 -7.44 -6.27 19.16
N PRO A 30 -8.57 -6.78 19.73
CA PRO A 30 -9.00 -8.14 19.41
C PRO A 30 -9.28 -8.39 17.93
N ALA A 31 -9.80 -7.39 17.23
CA ALA A 31 -10.04 -7.49 15.78
C ALA A 31 -8.72 -7.64 15.01
N LEU A 32 -7.70 -6.86 15.37
CA LEU A 32 -6.39 -6.98 14.78
C LEU A 32 -5.76 -8.34 15.06
N SER A 33 -5.82 -8.78 16.31
CA SER A 33 -5.28 -10.08 16.72
C SER A 33 -5.94 -11.24 15.97
N GLN A 34 -7.25 -11.19 15.79
CA GLN A 34 -7.97 -12.21 15.02
C GLN A 34 -7.61 -12.19 13.54
N SER A 35 -7.47 -11.02 12.97
CA SER A 35 -7.08 -10.88 11.57
C SER A 35 -5.70 -11.50 11.29
N ILE A 36 -4.75 -11.26 12.19
CA ILE A 36 -3.41 -11.85 12.10
C ILE A 36 -3.48 -13.37 12.24
N LYS A 37 -4.25 -13.86 13.19
CA LYS A 37 -4.44 -15.30 13.37
C LYS A 37 -5.04 -15.99 12.15
N ARG A 38 -6.03 -15.36 11.53
CA ARG A 38 -6.61 -15.87 10.29
C ARG A 38 -5.58 -15.94 9.18
N LEU A 39 -4.77 -14.90 9.04
CA LEU A 39 -3.71 -14.88 8.05
C LEU A 39 -2.71 -16.00 8.29
N GLU A 40 -2.26 -16.18 9.53
CA GLU A 40 -1.36 -17.26 9.90
C GLU A 40 -1.96 -18.64 9.58
N THR A 41 -3.24 -18.82 9.90
CA THR A 41 -3.95 -20.08 9.62
C THR A 41 -4.03 -20.34 8.11
N GLU A 42 -4.38 -19.34 7.32
CA GLU A 42 -4.48 -19.48 5.87
C GLU A 42 -3.13 -19.74 5.21
N LEU A 43 -2.07 -19.12 5.72
CA LEU A 43 -0.72 -19.35 5.23
C LEU A 43 -0.09 -20.64 5.77
N GLY A 44 -0.64 -21.18 6.85
CA GLY A 44 -0.14 -22.40 7.48
C GLY A 44 1.13 -22.22 8.27
N VAL A 45 1.50 -20.98 8.62
CA VAL A 45 2.70 -20.68 9.41
C VAL A 45 2.42 -19.57 10.40
N SER A 46 3.15 -19.59 11.51
CA SER A 46 3.16 -18.46 12.44
C SER A 46 4.08 -17.36 11.91
N LEU A 47 3.72 -16.12 12.13
CA LEU A 47 4.47 -14.96 11.64
C LEU A 47 5.14 -14.18 12.78
N PHE A 48 4.67 -14.37 13.99
CA PHE A 48 5.16 -13.66 15.16
C PHE A 48 5.50 -14.60 16.30
N ASP A 49 6.55 -14.27 17.05
CA ASP A 49 6.83 -14.81 18.36
C ASP A 49 6.24 -13.88 19.40
N ARG A 50 5.61 -14.46 20.41
CA ARG A 50 4.97 -13.68 21.50
C ARG A 50 5.76 -13.86 22.77
N LYS A 51 6.36 -12.79 23.27
CA LYS A 51 7.13 -12.77 24.51
C LYS A 51 6.80 -11.52 25.31
N ASN A 52 6.53 -11.67 26.61
CA ASN A 52 6.36 -10.55 27.55
C ASN A 52 5.38 -9.48 27.05
N HIS A 53 4.22 -9.89 26.58
CA HIS A 53 3.17 -8.99 26.03
C HIS A 53 3.61 -8.22 24.78
N ARG A 54 4.73 -8.61 24.18
CA ARG A 54 5.20 -8.06 22.91
C ARG A 54 5.12 -9.11 21.83
N ILE A 55 5.10 -8.66 20.60
CA ILE A 55 5.18 -9.51 19.43
C ILE A 55 6.43 -9.15 18.64
N GLU A 56 7.13 -10.15 18.14
CA GLU A 56 8.30 -9.96 17.28
C GLU A 56 8.11 -10.82 16.05
N LEU A 57 8.55 -10.32 14.90
CA LEU A 57 8.54 -11.12 13.68
C LEU A 57 9.48 -12.33 13.85
N ASN A 58 8.96 -13.53 13.56
CA ASN A 58 9.80 -14.68 13.38
C ASN A 58 10.40 -14.69 11.98
N GLU A 59 11.14 -15.74 11.61
CA GLU A 59 11.78 -15.82 10.29
C GLU A 59 10.76 -15.76 9.14
N GLN A 60 9.63 -16.44 9.29
CA GLN A 60 8.55 -16.42 8.30
C GLN A 60 7.91 -15.04 8.20
N GLY A 61 7.74 -14.37 9.33
CA GLY A 61 7.22 -13.01 9.36
C GLY A 61 8.15 -12.01 8.67
N LYS A 62 9.45 -12.15 8.89
CA LYS A 62 10.45 -11.30 8.22
C LYS A 62 10.45 -11.51 6.71
N LEU A 63 10.32 -12.75 6.28
CA LEU A 63 10.24 -13.08 4.86
C LEU A 63 8.97 -12.48 4.25
N LEU A 64 7.83 -12.65 4.91
CA LEU A 64 6.57 -12.10 4.42
C LEU A 64 6.66 -10.58 4.32
N LYS A 65 7.16 -9.91 5.35
CA LYS A 65 7.31 -8.45 5.34
C LYS A 65 8.16 -8.00 4.15
N LYS A 66 9.30 -8.64 3.95
CA LYS A 66 10.24 -8.30 2.87
C LYS A 66 9.58 -8.42 1.49
N ARG A 67 8.80 -9.47 1.26
CA ARG A 67 8.17 -9.72 -0.03
C ARG A 67 6.88 -8.93 -0.21
N LEU A 68 6.19 -8.65 0.88
CA LEU A 68 4.87 -8.02 0.85
C LEU A 68 4.93 -6.52 0.56
N ILE A 69 5.93 -5.83 1.07
CA ILE A 69 6.04 -4.38 0.89
C ILE A 69 6.02 -4.00 -0.60
N PRO A 70 6.87 -4.57 -1.47
CA PRO A 70 6.81 -4.22 -2.88
C PRO A 70 5.50 -4.64 -3.57
N ILE A 71 4.87 -5.72 -3.10
CA ILE A 71 3.58 -6.14 -3.65
C ILE A 71 2.49 -5.11 -3.37
N LEU A 72 2.40 -4.63 -2.13
CA LEU A 72 1.42 -3.62 -1.76
C LEU A 72 1.70 -2.28 -2.43
N GLU A 73 2.97 -1.90 -2.58
CA GLU A 73 3.35 -0.71 -3.33
C GLU A 73 2.90 -0.82 -4.79
N SER A 74 3.06 -2.00 -5.40
CA SER A 74 2.59 -2.24 -6.76
C SER A 74 1.08 -2.09 -6.89
N ILE A 75 0.33 -2.54 -5.89
CA ILE A 75 -1.13 -2.38 -5.86
C ILE A 75 -1.50 -0.90 -5.76
N ASP A 76 -0.83 -0.16 -4.91
CA ASP A 76 -1.08 1.28 -4.76
C ASP A 76 -0.72 2.03 -6.04
N ASN A 77 0.40 1.68 -6.67
CA ASN A 77 0.80 2.26 -7.95
C ASN A 77 -0.18 1.91 -9.08
N LEU A 78 -0.78 0.73 -9.03
CA LEU A 78 -1.78 0.34 -10.01
C LEU A 78 -2.99 1.29 -10.02
N LYS A 79 -3.44 1.72 -8.86
CA LYS A 79 -4.51 2.70 -8.75
C LYS A 79 -4.12 4.02 -9.42
N ASP A 80 -2.91 4.48 -9.18
CA ASP A 80 -2.39 5.71 -9.77
C ASP A 80 -2.25 5.57 -11.29
N GLU A 81 -1.76 4.43 -11.75
CA GLU A 81 -1.62 4.14 -13.18
C GLU A 81 -2.97 4.12 -13.89
N LEU A 82 -3.98 3.50 -13.27
CA LEU A 82 -5.33 3.46 -13.82
C LEU A 82 -5.94 4.85 -13.91
N TRP A 83 -5.83 5.61 -12.83
CA TRP A 83 -6.29 6.98 -12.78
C TRP A 83 -5.63 7.83 -13.87
N GLU A 84 -4.33 7.66 -14.00
CA GLU A 84 -3.55 8.38 -15.00
C GLU A 84 -3.90 7.99 -16.43
N SER A 85 -4.16 6.71 -16.65
CA SER A 85 -4.61 6.23 -17.96
C SER A 85 -5.88 6.96 -18.41
N VAL A 86 -6.85 7.13 -17.52
CA VAL A 86 -8.08 7.89 -17.79
C VAL A 86 -7.77 9.36 -18.04
N TYR A 87 -7.00 9.97 -17.15
CA TYR A 87 -6.62 11.37 -17.27
C TYR A 87 -5.79 11.65 -18.52
N SER A 88 -4.87 10.75 -18.84
CA SER A 88 -4.03 10.86 -20.02
C SER A 88 -4.87 10.88 -21.30
N SER A 89 -5.89 10.05 -21.38
CA SER A 89 -6.80 9.99 -22.51
C SER A 89 -7.59 11.30 -22.68
N GLU A 90 -8.20 11.78 -21.60
CA GLU A 90 -8.92 13.07 -21.59
C GLU A 90 -7.99 14.22 -21.86
N ARG A 91 -6.79 14.15 -21.32
CA ARG A 91 -5.77 15.19 -21.51
C ARG A 91 -5.28 15.26 -22.94
N THR A 92 -5.16 14.14 -23.62
CA THR A 92 -4.77 14.08 -25.03
C THR A 92 -5.81 14.80 -25.88
N ILE A 93 -7.08 14.55 -25.63
CA ILE A 93 -8.19 15.24 -26.31
C ILE A 93 -8.12 16.73 -26.05
N TYR A 94 -7.94 17.12 -24.80
CA TYR A 94 -7.83 18.52 -24.41
C TYR A 94 -6.61 19.20 -25.06
N LEU A 95 -5.47 18.53 -25.08
CA LEU A 95 -4.28 19.05 -25.71
C LEU A 95 -4.43 19.20 -27.22
N ASN A 96 -5.12 18.27 -27.87
CA ASN A 96 -5.42 18.38 -29.30
C ASN A 96 -6.32 19.56 -29.58
N PHE A 97 -7.29 19.80 -28.71
CA PHE A 97 -8.18 20.96 -28.79
C PHE A 97 -7.41 22.27 -28.63
N LEU A 98 -6.45 22.32 -27.73
CA LEU A 98 -5.61 23.48 -27.46
C LEU A 98 -4.37 23.57 -28.32
N SER A 99 -4.20 22.68 -29.30
CA SER A 99 -2.99 22.62 -30.13
C SER A 99 -2.66 23.92 -30.86
N ALA A 100 -3.62 24.80 -31.00
CA ALA A 100 -3.41 26.14 -31.57
C ALA A 100 -2.74 27.11 -30.59
N SER A 101 -2.62 26.79 -29.32
CA SER A 101 -2.01 27.61 -28.29
C SER A 101 -0.73 26.98 -27.75
N ASN A 102 0.33 27.77 -27.59
CA ASN A 102 1.63 27.30 -27.12
C ASN A 102 1.65 26.96 -25.62
N LEU A 103 0.53 26.99 -24.93
CA LEU A 103 0.43 26.69 -23.52
C LEU A 103 0.59 25.20 -23.19
N ILE A 104 0.45 24.35 -24.19
CA ILE A 104 0.49 22.90 -24.04
C ILE A 104 1.81 22.40 -23.47
N THR A 105 2.92 22.90 -24.01
CA THR A 105 4.26 22.46 -23.58
C THR A 105 4.48 22.73 -22.09
N ASN A 106 4.08 23.91 -21.61
CA ASN A 106 4.21 24.27 -20.21
C ASN A 106 3.31 23.40 -19.32
N SER A 107 2.13 23.08 -19.76
CA SER A 107 1.20 22.22 -19.03
C SER A 107 1.75 20.81 -18.86
N ILE A 108 2.35 20.25 -19.91
CA ILE A 108 2.96 18.92 -19.88
C ILE A 108 4.17 18.90 -18.94
N ILE A 109 5.02 19.90 -19.02
CA ILE A 109 6.19 20.02 -18.15
C ILE A 109 5.77 20.14 -16.68
N SER A 110 4.80 20.98 -16.38
CA SER A 110 4.27 21.14 -15.01
C SER A 110 3.70 19.85 -14.46
N TYR A 111 2.98 19.11 -15.28
CA TYR A 111 2.42 17.83 -14.87
C TYR A 111 3.50 16.81 -14.52
N ARG A 112 4.51 16.69 -15.36
CA ARG A 112 5.63 15.78 -15.13
C ARG A 112 6.44 16.16 -13.90
N ALA A 113 6.60 17.44 -13.62
CA ALA A 113 7.28 17.93 -12.43
C ALA A 113 6.51 17.59 -11.16
N LEU A 114 5.18 17.62 -11.21
CA LEU A 114 4.32 17.30 -10.06
C LEU A 114 4.21 15.80 -9.81
N LYS A 115 4.34 14.98 -10.85
CA LYS A 115 4.28 13.52 -10.75
C LYS A 115 5.40 12.86 -11.55
N PRO A 116 6.64 12.90 -11.05
CA PRO A 116 7.78 12.36 -11.79
C PRO A 116 7.72 10.84 -11.98
N ASP A 117 7.00 10.14 -11.14
CA ASP A 117 6.85 8.67 -11.22
C ASP A 117 5.87 8.23 -12.29
N VAL A 118 5.21 9.17 -12.92
CA VAL A 118 4.19 8.91 -13.92
C VAL A 118 4.82 9.04 -15.30
N GLN A 119 4.88 7.95 -16.00
CA GLN A 119 5.46 7.89 -17.34
C GLN A 119 4.43 7.65 -18.43
#